data_7a1b8cbb4bbd0ec39da8131dc7839c25
#
_entry.id   7a1b8cbb4bbd0ec39da8131dc7839c25
#
_cell.length_a   1.000
_cell.length_b   1.000
_cell.length_c   1.000
_cell.angle_alpha   90.00
_cell.angle_beta   90.00
_cell.angle_gamma   90.00
#
_symmetry.space_group_name_H-M   'P 1'
#
loop_
_entity.id
_entity.type
_entity.pdbx_description
1 polymer ?
#
loop_
_entity_poly.entity_id
_entity_poly.type
_entity_poly.pdbx_seq_one_letter_code
_entity_poly.pdbx_strand_id
1 'polypeptide(L)' 'FSSQSIACIRELGLNPEIVNIDGGALSIGHPLGASGARIACKAASILSREGGKKALASMCIGGGMGISIAMESL' A
#
# COMPACT_ATOMS: atom_id res chain seq x y z
N PHE A 1 3.85 3.01 10.54
CA PHE A 1 3.04 3.14 11.77
C PHE A 1 1.55 3.08 11.43
N SER A 2 0.78 2.37 12.27
CA SER A 2 -0.68 2.25 12.06
C SER A 2 -1.40 3.60 12.06
N SER A 3 -0.92 4.54 12.85
CA SER A 3 -1.52 5.88 12.93
C SER A 3 -1.55 6.59 11.57
N GLN A 4 -0.51 6.45 10.77
CA GLN A 4 -0.46 7.04 9.44
C GLN A 4 -1.48 6.38 8.52
N SER A 5 -1.57 5.06 8.53
CA SER A 5 -2.54 4.33 7.71
C SER A 5 -3.97 4.69 8.08
N ILE A 6 -4.27 4.76 9.38
CA ILE A 6 -5.61 5.15 9.86
C ILE A 6 -5.95 6.57 9.41
N ALA A 7 -5.00 7.51 9.54
CA ALA A 7 -5.22 8.89 9.13
C ALA A 7 -5.52 8.99 7.63
N CYS A 8 -4.75 8.29 6.80
CA CYS A 8 -4.97 8.28 5.34
C CYS A 8 -6.32 7.66 4.97
N ILE A 9 -6.69 6.55 5.59
CA ILE A 9 -7.98 5.89 5.35
C ILE A 9 -9.12 6.85 5.66
N ARG A 10 -9.07 7.53 6.80
CA ARG A 10 -10.10 8.48 7.22
C ARG A 10 -10.16 9.69 6.31
N GLU A 11 -9.01 10.29 6.01
CA GLU A 11 -8.93 11.51 5.21
C GLU A 11 -9.44 11.28 3.78
N LEU A 12 -9.12 10.13 3.20
CA LEU A 12 -9.52 9.79 1.84
C LEU A 12 -10.87 9.09 1.75
N GLY A 13 -11.50 8.78 2.88
CA GLY A 13 -12.78 8.08 2.89
C GLY A 13 -12.72 6.67 2.32
N LEU A 14 -11.61 5.96 2.53
CA LEU A 14 -11.43 4.63 1.96
C LEU A 14 -12.20 3.57 2.76
N ASN A 15 -12.63 2.52 2.06
CA ASN A 15 -13.13 1.32 2.72
C ASN A 15 -11.95 0.55 3.32
N PRO A 16 -11.89 0.37 4.65
CA PRO A 16 -10.76 -0.32 5.28
C PRO A 16 -10.54 -1.75 4.77
N GLU A 17 -11.58 -2.39 4.25
CA GLU A 17 -11.49 -3.79 3.80
C GLU A 17 -10.67 -3.95 2.52
N ILE A 18 -10.44 -2.89 1.76
CA ILE A 18 -9.61 -2.91 0.56
C ILE A 18 -8.19 -2.43 0.81
N VAL A 19 -7.86 -2.06 2.04
CA VAL A 19 -6.56 -1.53 2.40
C VAL A 19 -5.76 -2.60 3.14
N ASN A 20 -4.52 -2.83 2.68
CA ASN A 20 -3.60 -3.78 3.32
C ASN A 20 -4.24 -5.15 3.55
N ILE A 21 -4.89 -5.69 2.54
CA ILE A 21 -5.66 -6.94 2.67
C ILE A 21 -4.81 -8.15 3.05
N ASP A 22 -3.49 -8.08 2.82
CA ASP A 22 -2.53 -9.08 3.26
C ASP A 22 -1.74 -8.65 4.50
N GLY A 23 -2.20 -7.63 5.21
CA GLY A 23 -1.64 -7.21 6.50
C GLY A 23 -0.74 -5.99 6.49
N GLY A 24 -0.13 -5.65 5.36
CA GLY A 24 0.74 -4.48 5.26
C GLY A 24 2.02 -4.56 6.09
N ALA A 25 2.68 -3.42 6.30
CA ALA A 25 3.96 -3.35 6.97
C ALA A 25 3.91 -3.76 8.45
N LEU A 26 2.77 -3.63 9.10
CA LEU A 26 2.63 -4.09 10.49
C LEU A 26 2.85 -5.59 10.62
N SER A 27 2.49 -6.35 9.58
CA SER A 27 2.65 -7.81 9.59
C SER A 27 4.09 -8.25 9.35
N ILE A 28 4.83 -7.53 8.50
CA ILE A 28 6.11 -8.00 7.98
C ILE A 28 7.28 -7.04 8.23
N GLY A 29 7.02 -5.89 8.83
CA GLY A 29 8.06 -4.90 9.12
C GLY A 29 8.35 -3.97 7.94
N HIS A 30 9.35 -3.10 8.14
CA HIS A 30 9.68 -2.06 7.18
C HIS A 30 11.19 -1.99 6.93
N PRO A 31 11.74 -2.88 6.11
CA PRO A 31 13.14 -2.77 5.68
C PRO A 31 13.25 -1.63 4.67
N LEU A 32 13.85 -0.52 5.08
CA LEU A 32 13.82 0.75 4.34
C LEU A 32 14.19 0.61 2.87
N GLY A 33 15.28 -0.09 2.57
CA GLY A 33 15.76 -0.25 1.20
C GLY A 33 14.93 -1.20 0.34
N ALA A 34 14.01 -1.95 0.94
CA ALA A 34 13.23 -2.99 0.25
C ALA A 34 11.73 -2.70 0.22
N SER A 35 11.22 -1.83 1.09
CA SER A 35 9.76 -1.65 1.25
C SER A 35 9.08 -1.16 -0.02
N GLY A 36 9.70 -0.26 -0.76
CA GLY A 36 9.13 0.21 -2.03
C GLY A 36 8.89 -0.93 -3.02
N ALA A 37 9.90 -1.76 -3.23
CA ALA A 37 9.78 -2.94 -4.10
C ALA A 37 8.74 -3.92 -3.55
N ARG A 38 8.74 -4.15 -2.24
CA ARG A 38 7.79 -5.07 -1.59
C ARG A 38 6.35 -4.66 -1.80
N ILE A 39 6.01 -3.39 -1.53
CA ILE A 39 4.62 -2.94 -1.66
C ILE A 39 4.17 -2.90 -3.12
N ALA A 40 5.06 -2.53 -4.04
CA ALA A 40 4.75 -2.54 -5.47
C ALA A 40 4.49 -3.97 -5.97
N CYS A 41 5.37 -4.91 -5.63
CA CYS A 41 5.20 -6.31 -5.99
C CYS A 41 3.96 -6.93 -5.32
N LYS A 42 3.70 -6.57 -4.06
CA LYS A 42 2.51 -7.05 -3.36
C LYS A 42 1.24 -6.53 -4.02
N ALA A 43 1.20 -5.25 -4.40
CA ALA A 43 0.05 -4.67 -5.09
C ALA A 43 -0.21 -5.39 -6.42
N ALA A 44 0.83 -5.65 -7.20
CA ALA A 44 0.71 -6.39 -8.45
C ALA A 44 0.21 -7.83 -8.23
N SER A 45 0.74 -8.49 -7.20
CA SER A 45 0.35 -9.86 -6.83
C SER A 45 -1.12 -9.93 -6.41
N ILE A 46 -1.57 -9.00 -5.58
CA ILE A 46 -2.96 -8.93 -5.15
C ILE A 46 -3.87 -8.67 -6.35
N LEU A 47 -3.48 -7.73 -7.22
CA LEU A 47 -4.24 -7.38 -8.41
C LEU A 47 -4.48 -8.62 -9.28
N SER A 48 -3.43 -9.42 -9.49
CA SER A 48 -3.51 -10.67 -10.25
C SER A 48 -4.37 -11.74 -9.53
N ARG A 49 -4.12 -11.93 -8.24
CA ARG A 49 -4.81 -12.94 -7.42
C ARG A 49 -6.30 -12.68 -7.29
N GLU A 50 -6.69 -11.43 -7.05
CA GLU A 50 -8.08 -11.06 -6.80
C GLU A 50 -8.85 -10.69 -8.07
N GLY A 51 -8.20 -10.73 -9.23
CA GLY A 51 -8.85 -10.36 -10.48
C GLY A 51 -9.27 -8.90 -10.55
N GLY A 52 -8.55 -8.03 -9.81
CA GLY A 52 -8.88 -6.61 -9.76
C GLY A 52 -8.45 -5.85 -11.00
N LYS A 53 -8.90 -4.63 -11.11
CA LYS A 53 -8.58 -3.75 -12.24
C LYS A 53 -7.46 -2.77 -11.91
N LYS A 54 -7.47 -2.22 -10.72
CA LYS A 54 -6.55 -1.16 -10.29
C LYS A 54 -6.04 -1.40 -8.89
N ALA A 55 -4.80 -1.02 -8.66
CA ALA A 55 -4.20 -1.05 -7.34
C ALA A 55 -3.38 0.22 -7.11
N LEU A 56 -3.27 0.62 -5.86
CA LEU A 56 -2.48 1.76 -5.44
C LEU A 56 -1.56 1.31 -4.32
N ALA A 57 -0.28 1.61 -4.44
CA ALA A 57 0.68 1.40 -3.38
C ALA A 57 1.30 2.74 -3.01
N SER A 58 1.41 3.02 -1.72
CA SER A 58 2.01 4.27 -1.28
C SER A 58 2.79 4.08 0.03
N MET A 59 3.77 4.94 0.21
CA MET A 59 4.57 4.95 1.44
C MET A 59 5.17 6.32 1.67
N CYS A 60 5.54 6.60 2.90
CA CYS A 60 6.37 7.75 3.22
C CYS A 60 7.82 7.46 2.79
N ILE A 61 8.56 8.51 2.46
CA ILE A 61 9.97 8.39 2.05
C ILE A 61 10.91 9.22 2.91
N GLY A 62 10.39 9.84 3.97
CA GLY A 62 11.17 10.67 4.89
C GLY A 62 11.06 12.15 4.54
N GLY A 63 11.50 13.01 5.48
CA GLY A 63 11.49 14.45 5.28
C GLY A 63 10.11 15.07 5.02
N GLY A 64 9.04 14.43 5.49
CA GLY A 64 7.68 14.91 5.26
C GLY A 64 7.16 14.63 3.85
N MET A 65 7.82 13.74 3.10
CA MET A 65 7.44 13.39 1.74
C MET A 65 6.80 12.01 1.66
N GLY A 66 6.08 11.78 0.59
CA GLY A 66 5.52 10.47 0.30
C GLY A 66 5.56 10.18 -1.19
N ILE A 67 5.33 8.94 -1.54
CA ILE A 67 5.27 8.49 -2.94
C ILE A 67 4.14 7.50 -3.10
N SER A 68 3.49 7.54 -4.25
CA SER A 68 2.44 6.60 -4.60
C SER A 68 2.64 6.10 -6.02
N ILE A 69 2.28 4.86 -6.25
CA ILE A 69 2.26 4.27 -7.58
C ILE A 69 0.89 3.64 -7.82
N ALA A 70 0.31 3.95 -8.95
CA ALA A 70 -0.94 3.35 -9.39
C ALA A 70 -0.64 2.35 -10.51
N MET A 71 -1.34 1.23 -10.49
CA MET A 71 -1.20 0.19 -11.50
C MET A 71 -2.58 -0.31 -11.93
N GLU A 72 -2.65 -0.79 -13.15
CA GLU A 72 -3.87 -1.43 -13.64
C GLU A 72 -3.55 -2.71 -14.41
N SER A 73 -4.51 -3.62 -14.43
CA SER A 73 -4.41 -4.84 -15.22
C SER A 73 -4.62 -4.52 -16.71
N LEU A 74 -3.90 -5.19 -17.56
CA LEU A 74 -4.05 -5.05 -19.02
C LEU A 74 -5.25 -5.84 -19.56
#